data_21208ad781604b06c1858cea127c5f24
#
_entry.id   21208ad781604b06c1858cea127c5f24
#
_cell.length_a   1.000
_cell.length_b   1.000
_cell.length_c   1.000
_cell.angle_alpha   90.00
_cell.angle_beta   90.00
_cell.angle_gamma   90.00
#
_symmetry.space_group_name_H-M   'P 1'
#
loop_
_entity.id
_entity.type
_entity.pdbx_description
1 polymer ?
#
loop_
_entity_poly.entity_id
_entity_poly.type
_entity_poly.pdbx_seq_one_letter_code
_entity_poly.pdbx_strand_id
1 'polypeptide(L)'
;MAVIVSDLTYVRVGTKWHYVCLFVDLFNREIIGCSAGANKTAELVYQALVSIRGNLNDIQMFHTDRGKEFDNKLISKALETFGIQRSLSMKGCPYDNAVAEAMFKVFKTEFANGAHFFTLEKLALELDDYVHWFNNIRIHGTLGYLTPVEFKQQTL
;
A
#
# COMPACT_ATOMS: atom_id res chain seq x y z
N MET A 1 -2.02 -14.73 -9.17
CA MET A 1 -1.70 -13.71 -8.65
C MET A 1 -2.15 -13.35 -7.21
N ALA A 2 -2.19 -12.29 -6.82
CA ALA A 2 -1.60 -11.85 -5.64
C ALA A 2 -2.59 -11.51 -4.57
N VAL A 3 -2.11 -11.68 -3.37
CA VAL A 3 -2.74 -11.10 -2.18
C VAL A 3 -2.17 -9.70 -2.00
N ILE A 4 -3.06 -8.72 -1.99
CA ILE A 4 -2.72 -7.32 -1.80
C ILE A 4 -3.11 -6.91 -0.40
N VAL A 5 -2.22 -6.25 0.32
CA VAL A 5 -2.51 -5.70 1.64
C VAL A 5 -2.49 -4.18 1.60
N SER A 6 -3.27 -3.57 2.46
CA SER A 6 -3.34 -2.12 2.56
C SER A 6 -3.37 -1.67 4.00
N ASP A 7 -2.79 -0.51 4.25
CA ASP A 7 -2.82 0.14 5.55
C ASP A 7 -2.69 1.65 5.38
N LEU A 8 -3.06 2.38 6.42
CA LEU A 8 -2.93 3.83 6.50
C LEU A 8 -1.83 4.20 7.47
N THR A 9 -1.06 5.21 7.08
CA THR A 9 -0.02 5.79 7.94
C THR A 9 -0.23 7.30 7.99
N TYR A 10 -0.05 7.91 9.16
CA TYR A 10 -0.13 9.36 9.24
C TYR A 10 1.26 10.00 9.16
N VAL A 11 1.27 11.17 8.54
CA VAL A 11 2.48 11.95 8.25
C VAL A 11 2.20 13.41 8.55
N ARG A 12 3.19 14.14 9.05
CA ARG A 12 3.05 15.53 9.39
C ARG A 12 3.13 16.42 8.16
N VAL A 13 2.09 17.24 7.95
CA VAL A 13 2.07 18.24 6.89
C VAL A 13 1.69 19.59 7.51
N GLY A 14 2.61 20.55 7.48
CA GLY A 14 2.41 21.81 8.17
C GLY A 14 2.21 21.57 9.66
N THR A 15 1.10 22.03 10.21
CA THR A 15 0.74 21.85 11.62
C THR A 15 -0.25 20.72 11.87
N LYS A 16 -0.61 19.95 10.81
CA LYS A 16 -1.66 18.93 10.90
C LYS A 16 -1.13 17.57 10.48
N TRP A 17 -1.80 16.52 10.97
CA TRP A 17 -1.59 15.17 10.50
C TRP A 17 -2.34 14.96 9.19
N HIS A 18 -1.62 14.38 8.23
CA HIS A 18 -2.19 13.88 6.98
C HIS A 18 -2.01 12.38 6.93
N TYR A 19 -2.52 11.74 5.89
CA TYR A 19 -2.57 10.28 5.80
C TYR A 19 -2.06 9.81 4.45
N VAL A 20 -1.39 8.67 4.48
CA VAL A 20 -0.91 7.97 3.29
C VAL A 20 -1.54 6.58 3.31
N CYS A 21 -2.12 6.18 2.19
CA CYS A 21 -2.62 4.82 1.98
C CYS A 21 -1.71 4.11 0.99
N LEU A 22 -1.29 2.89 1.33
CA LEU A 22 -0.48 2.06 0.45
C LEU A 22 -1.19 0.76 0.15
N PHE A 23 -1.00 0.26 -1.08
CA PHE A 23 -1.32 -1.10 -1.46
C PHE A 23 -0.04 -1.84 -1.82
N VAL A 24 0.20 -2.97 -1.19
CA VAL A 24 1.43 -3.75 -1.34
C VAL A 24 1.09 -5.16 -1.82
N ASP A 25 1.79 -5.61 -2.84
CA ASP A 25 1.73 -6.99 -3.31
C ASP A 25 2.65 -7.84 -2.43
N LEU A 26 2.07 -8.80 -1.72
CA LEU A 26 2.86 -9.66 -0.81
C LEU A 26 3.78 -10.61 -1.54
N PHE A 27 3.57 -10.88 -2.81
CA PHE A 27 4.43 -11.79 -3.57
C PHE A 27 5.84 -11.23 -3.73
N ASN A 28 5.95 -10.01 -4.24
CA ASN A 28 7.23 -9.39 -4.54
C ASN A 28 7.54 -8.14 -3.72
N ARG A 29 6.68 -7.79 -2.77
CA ARG A 29 6.82 -6.61 -1.89
C ARG A 29 6.66 -5.27 -2.61
N GLU A 30 6.16 -5.28 -3.83
CA GLU A 30 5.97 -4.06 -4.61
C GLU A 30 4.85 -3.19 -4.02
N ILE A 31 5.09 -1.88 -3.92
CA ILE A 31 4.04 -0.91 -3.61
C ILE A 31 3.32 -0.61 -4.92
N ILE A 32 2.14 -1.20 -5.11
CA ILE A 32 1.43 -1.14 -6.39
C ILE A 32 0.45 0.01 -6.49
N GLY A 33 0.09 0.61 -5.37
CA GLY A 33 -0.81 1.76 -5.35
C GLY A 33 -0.57 2.59 -4.11
N CYS A 34 -0.83 3.88 -4.21
CA CYS A 34 -0.68 4.81 -3.10
C CYS A 34 -1.53 6.05 -3.29
N SER A 35 -1.87 6.69 -2.18
CA SER A 35 -2.50 8.00 -2.16
C SER A 35 -2.11 8.76 -0.91
N ALA A 36 -2.24 10.07 -0.95
CA ALA A 36 -2.00 10.94 0.19
C ALA A 36 -3.13 11.95 0.29
N GLY A 37 -3.54 12.30 1.50
CA GLY A 37 -4.62 13.25 1.71
C GLY A 37 -4.72 13.74 3.14
N ALA A 38 -5.51 14.79 3.32
CA ALA A 38 -5.70 15.44 4.61
C ALA A 38 -6.61 14.66 5.56
N ASN A 39 -7.43 13.77 5.03
CA ASN A 39 -8.47 13.10 5.81
C ASN A 39 -8.37 11.57 5.67
N LYS A 40 -8.62 10.89 6.78
CA LYS A 40 -8.68 9.44 6.84
C LYS A 40 -10.08 8.98 6.41
N THR A 41 -10.27 8.77 5.11
CA THR A 41 -11.59 8.50 4.52
C THR A 41 -11.55 7.36 3.51
N ALA A 42 -12.75 6.87 3.15
CA ALA A 42 -12.91 5.89 2.07
C ALA A 42 -12.40 6.42 0.73
N GLU A 43 -12.53 7.72 0.49
CA GLU A 43 -12.00 8.39 -0.70
C GLU A 43 -10.49 8.20 -0.84
N LEU A 44 -9.76 8.34 0.26
CA LEU A 44 -8.31 8.16 0.26
C LEU A 44 -7.94 6.74 -0.17
N VAL A 45 -8.62 5.75 0.38
CA VAL A 45 -8.42 4.34 0.03
C VAL A 45 -8.80 4.09 -1.43
N TYR A 46 -9.92 4.65 -1.87
CA TYR A 46 -10.36 4.52 -3.26
C TYR A 46 -9.35 5.12 -4.25
N GLN A 47 -8.80 6.29 -3.94
CA GLN A 47 -7.77 6.91 -4.78
C GLN A 47 -6.52 6.04 -4.88
N ALA A 48 -6.10 5.42 -3.78
CA ALA A 48 -4.98 4.47 -3.81
C ALA A 48 -5.30 3.26 -4.67
N LEU A 49 -6.51 2.72 -4.56
CA LEU A 49 -6.96 1.58 -5.36
C LEU A 49 -6.93 1.89 -6.86
N VAL A 50 -7.46 3.04 -7.26
CA VAL A 50 -7.47 3.42 -8.69
C VAL A 50 -6.09 3.83 -9.21
N SER A 51 -5.13 4.11 -8.34
CA SER A 51 -3.75 4.40 -8.73
C SER A 51 -2.96 3.14 -9.11
N ILE A 52 -3.49 1.95 -8.82
CA ILE A 52 -2.82 0.69 -9.12
C ILE A 52 -2.65 0.57 -10.65
N ARG A 53 -1.38 0.40 -11.05
CA ARG A 53 -1.05 0.14 -12.45
C ARG A 53 -1.17 -1.35 -12.72
N GLY A 54 -1.72 -1.69 -13.88
CA GLY A 54 -1.94 -3.07 -14.27
C GLY A 54 -3.41 -3.45 -14.18
N ASN A 55 -3.67 -4.74 -14.29
CA ASN A 55 -5.04 -5.24 -14.34
C ASN A 55 -5.54 -5.58 -12.94
N LEU A 56 -6.51 -4.80 -12.45
CA LEU A 56 -7.13 -5.06 -11.15
C LEU A 56 -7.81 -6.43 -11.08
N ASN A 57 -8.22 -6.98 -12.21
CA ASN A 57 -8.81 -8.31 -12.27
C ASN A 57 -7.84 -9.44 -11.92
N ASP A 58 -6.53 -9.17 -11.95
CA ASP A 58 -5.52 -10.15 -11.56
C ASP A 58 -5.34 -10.25 -10.05
N ILE A 59 -5.93 -9.35 -9.29
CA ILE A 59 -5.89 -9.37 -7.82
C ILE A 59 -6.93 -10.35 -7.33
N GLN A 60 -6.50 -11.36 -6.57
CA GLN A 60 -7.41 -12.36 -6.01
C GLN A 60 -8.00 -11.94 -4.68
N MET A 61 -7.18 -11.34 -3.83
CA MET A 61 -7.60 -10.99 -2.49
C MET A 61 -7.05 -9.62 -2.07
N PHE A 62 -7.93 -8.84 -1.46
CA PHE A 62 -7.63 -7.55 -0.88
C PHE A 62 -7.79 -7.66 0.64
N HIS A 63 -6.68 -7.53 1.35
CA HIS A 63 -6.67 -7.69 2.80
C HIS A 63 -6.41 -6.36 3.49
N THR A 64 -7.29 -6.00 4.43
CA THR A 64 -7.17 -4.78 5.23
C THR A 64 -7.58 -5.06 6.67
N ASP A 65 -7.38 -4.08 7.55
CA ASP A 65 -8.01 -4.09 8.85
C ASP A 65 -9.51 -3.73 8.72
N ARG A 66 -10.21 -3.65 9.84
CA ARG A 66 -11.66 -3.40 9.87
C ARG A 66 -12.01 -1.92 10.02
N GLY A 67 -11.07 -1.02 9.76
CA GLY A 67 -11.34 0.40 9.82
C GLY A 67 -12.43 0.82 8.84
N LYS A 68 -13.19 1.84 9.20
CA LYS A 68 -14.31 2.33 8.38
C LYS A 68 -13.88 2.85 7.01
N GLU A 69 -12.63 3.31 6.89
CA GLU A 69 -12.06 3.77 5.63
C GLU A 69 -11.91 2.64 4.62
N PHE A 70 -11.79 1.40 5.08
CA PHE A 70 -11.71 0.19 4.24
C PHE A 70 -13.03 -0.55 4.17
N ASP A 71 -13.77 -0.61 5.28
CA ASP A 71 -15.02 -1.37 5.37
C ASP A 71 -16.22 -0.42 5.20
N ASN A 72 -16.57 -0.18 3.95
CA ASN A 72 -17.67 0.71 3.58
C ASN A 72 -18.19 0.36 2.18
N LYS A 73 -19.31 0.99 1.81
CA LYS A 73 -20.00 0.70 0.54
C LYS A 73 -19.17 1.05 -0.68
N LEU A 74 -18.41 2.15 -0.64
CA LEU A 74 -17.59 2.57 -1.78
C LEU A 74 -16.53 1.51 -2.12
N ILE A 75 -15.79 1.07 -1.11
CA ILE A 75 -14.74 0.07 -1.30
C ILE A 75 -15.34 -1.29 -1.62
N SER A 76 -16.42 -1.68 -0.96
CA SER A 76 -17.11 -2.95 -1.26
C SER A 76 -17.55 -3.01 -2.71
N LYS A 77 -18.14 -1.94 -3.22
CA LYS A 77 -18.60 -1.88 -4.62
C LYS A 77 -17.44 -1.92 -5.60
N ALA A 78 -16.34 -1.23 -5.30
CA ALA A 78 -15.15 -1.23 -6.14
C ALA A 78 -14.53 -2.63 -6.22
N LEU A 79 -14.40 -3.32 -5.10
CA LEU A 79 -13.87 -4.69 -5.06
C LEU A 79 -14.77 -5.66 -5.82
N GLU A 80 -16.09 -5.55 -5.64
CA GLU A 80 -17.05 -6.38 -6.35
C GLU A 80 -16.95 -6.18 -7.87
N THR A 81 -16.83 -4.93 -8.31
CA THR A 81 -16.73 -4.60 -9.74
C THR A 81 -15.52 -5.28 -10.39
N PHE A 82 -14.40 -5.39 -9.68
CA PHE A 82 -13.19 -6.02 -10.19
C PHE A 82 -13.05 -7.50 -9.83
N GLY A 83 -14.05 -8.07 -9.15
CA GLY A 83 -14.02 -9.47 -8.75
C GLY A 83 -12.98 -9.81 -7.70
N ILE A 84 -12.62 -8.84 -6.87
CA ILE A 84 -11.60 -9.00 -5.84
C ILE A 84 -12.27 -9.47 -4.54
N GLN A 85 -11.78 -10.59 -4.00
CA GLN A 85 -12.26 -11.10 -2.73
C GLN A 85 -11.70 -10.27 -1.57
N ARG A 86 -12.57 -9.91 -0.62
CA ARG A 86 -12.18 -9.14 0.56
C ARG A 86 -11.85 -10.05 1.73
N SER A 87 -10.76 -9.72 2.44
CA SER A 87 -10.46 -10.26 3.75
C SER A 87 -10.22 -9.11 4.73
N LEU A 88 -10.99 -9.06 5.81
CA LEU A 88 -10.87 -8.02 6.84
C LEU A 88 -9.91 -8.40 7.97
N SER A 89 -9.42 -9.63 8.00
CA SER A 89 -8.37 -10.06 8.92
C SER A 89 -7.72 -11.31 8.38
N MET A 90 -6.39 -11.38 8.42
CA MET A 90 -5.62 -12.53 7.91
C MET A 90 -5.62 -13.71 8.90
N LYS A 91 -6.80 -14.16 9.32
CA LYS A 91 -6.90 -15.34 10.18
C LYS A 91 -6.39 -16.55 9.42
N GLY A 92 -5.52 -17.33 10.05
CA GLY A 92 -4.97 -18.54 9.48
C GLY A 92 -3.79 -18.37 8.55
N CYS A 93 -3.28 -17.13 8.36
CA CYS A 93 -2.12 -16.84 7.52
C CYS A 93 -1.05 -16.07 8.30
N PRO A 94 -0.41 -16.66 9.32
CA PRO A 94 0.54 -15.93 10.16
C PRO A 94 1.77 -15.44 9.40
N TYR A 95 2.20 -16.16 8.35
CA TYR A 95 3.33 -15.72 7.52
C TYR A 95 2.98 -14.44 6.76
N ASP A 96 1.80 -14.37 6.14
CA ASP A 96 1.37 -13.20 5.39
C ASP A 96 1.17 -11.99 6.31
N ASN A 97 0.65 -12.19 7.52
CA ASN A 97 0.55 -11.15 8.52
C ASN A 97 1.93 -10.58 8.89
N ALA A 98 2.91 -11.45 9.12
CA ALA A 98 4.26 -11.04 9.47
C ALA A 98 4.92 -10.25 8.34
N VAL A 99 4.73 -10.67 7.09
CA VAL A 99 5.24 -9.97 5.92
C VAL A 99 4.59 -8.58 5.80
N ALA A 100 3.27 -8.51 5.93
CA ALA A 100 2.55 -7.24 5.87
C ALA A 100 3.03 -6.27 6.96
N GLU A 101 3.12 -6.73 8.20
CA GLU A 101 3.61 -5.91 9.31
C GLU A 101 5.03 -5.40 9.08
N ALA A 102 5.92 -6.26 8.58
CA ALA A 102 7.29 -5.88 8.27
C ALA A 102 7.35 -4.82 7.19
N MET A 103 6.55 -4.96 6.13
CA MET A 103 6.50 -4.00 5.03
C MET A 103 6.03 -2.62 5.48
N PHE A 104 4.95 -2.55 6.25
CA PHE A 104 4.44 -1.27 6.73
C PHE A 104 5.39 -0.64 7.77
N LYS A 105 6.07 -1.45 8.57
CA LYS A 105 7.09 -0.96 9.50
C LYS A 105 8.27 -0.33 8.75
N VAL A 106 8.72 -0.95 7.67
CA VAL A 106 9.79 -0.41 6.81
C VAL A 106 9.36 0.94 6.23
N PHE A 107 8.16 1.02 5.69
CA PHE A 107 7.63 2.28 5.15
C PHE A 107 7.59 3.37 6.21
N LYS A 108 7.06 3.05 7.38
CA LYS A 108 6.97 4.01 8.49
C LYS A 108 8.36 4.50 8.90
N THR A 109 9.32 3.61 9.00
CA THR A 109 10.69 3.94 9.40
C THR A 109 11.42 4.76 8.34
N GLU A 110 11.29 4.38 7.08
CA GLU A 110 12.05 5.00 5.98
C GLU A 110 11.42 6.30 5.49
N PHE A 111 10.10 6.41 5.53
CA PHE A 111 9.41 7.54 4.92
C PHE A 111 8.64 8.41 5.92
N ALA A 112 7.86 7.81 6.81
CA ALA A 112 6.85 8.55 7.57
C ALA A 112 7.34 9.07 8.92
N ASN A 113 8.07 8.27 9.69
CA ASN A 113 8.47 8.63 11.05
C ASN A 113 9.45 9.81 11.05
N GLY A 114 9.09 10.86 11.79
CA GLY A 114 9.92 12.06 11.88
C GLY A 114 9.92 12.95 10.64
N ALA A 115 9.22 12.56 9.59
CA ALA A 115 9.11 13.37 8.38
C ALA A 115 8.14 14.53 8.59
N HIS A 116 8.46 15.66 7.98
CA HIS A 116 7.63 16.85 8.02
C HIS A 116 7.61 17.50 6.64
N PHE A 117 6.43 17.58 6.06
CA PHE A 117 6.22 18.18 4.74
C PHE A 117 5.50 19.51 4.92
N PHE A 118 5.81 20.48 4.07
CA PHE A 118 5.18 21.79 4.16
C PHE A 118 3.80 21.83 3.55
N THR A 119 3.57 21.06 2.49
CA THR A 119 2.29 21.01 1.77
C THR A 119 1.93 19.59 1.42
N LEU A 120 0.65 19.36 1.12
CA LEU A 120 0.17 18.08 0.60
C LEU A 120 0.80 17.74 -0.75
N GLU A 121 1.00 18.74 -1.60
CA GLU A 121 1.64 18.55 -2.92
C GLU A 121 3.07 18.05 -2.75
N LYS A 122 3.80 18.57 -1.78
CA LYS A 122 5.16 18.12 -1.48
C LYS A 122 5.17 16.69 -0.95
N LEU A 123 4.23 16.36 -0.07
CA LEU A 123 4.07 14.99 0.43
C LEU A 123 3.79 14.03 -0.74
N ALA A 124 2.87 14.36 -1.62
CA ALA A 124 2.51 13.51 -2.75
C ALA A 124 3.70 13.30 -3.70
N LEU A 125 4.46 14.34 -3.98
CA LEU A 125 5.64 14.25 -4.85
C LEU A 125 6.71 13.34 -4.24
N GLU A 126 7.01 13.53 -2.96
CA GLU A 126 8.01 12.72 -2.27
C GLU A 126 7.56 11.27 -2.09
N LEU A 127 6.27 11.05 -1.90
CA LEU A 127 5.71 9.70 -1.85
C LEU A 127 5.91 8.97 -3.19
N ASP A 128 5.63 9.63 -4.30
CA ASP A 128 5.83 9.03 -5.62
C ASP A 128 7.30 8.70 -5.87
N ASP A 129 8.22 9.57 -5.47
CA ASP A 129 9.65 9.33 -5.58
C ASP A 129 10.08 8.14 -4.70
N TYR A 130 9.58 8.07 -3.48
CA TYR A 130 9.88 6.95 -2.58
C TYR A 130 9.37 5.63 -3.14
N VAL A 131 8.13 5.59 -3.63
CA VAL A 131 7.54 4.38 -4.20
C VAL A 131 8.34 3.91 -5.41
N HIS A 132 8.74 4.81 -6.29
CA HIS A 132 9.58 4.47 -7.43
C HIS A 132 10.92 3.88 -7.00
N TRP A 133 11.57 4.51 -6.05
CA TRP A 133 12.84 4.02 -5.50
C TRP A 133 12.67 2.67 -4.82
N PHE A 134 11.64 2.51 -4.01
CA PHE A 134 11.36 1.26 -3.29
C PHE A 134 11.17 0.09 -4.26
N ASN A 135 10.42 0.30 -5.33
CA ASN A 135 10.08 -0.75 -6.28
C ASN A 135 11.21 -1.10 -7.25
N ASN A 136 12.03 -0.12 -7.64
CA ASN A 136 12.95 -0.27 -8.76
C ASN A 136 14.43 -0.19 -8.38
N ILE A 137 14.76 0.32 -7.21
CA ILE A 137 16.14 0.59 -6.81
C ILE A 137 16.51 -0.08 -5.49
N ARG A 138 15.61 -0.03 -4.50
CA ARG A 138 15.86 -0.60 -3.19
C ARG A 138 15.89 -2.12 -3.27
N ILE A 139 17.01 -2.72 -2.86
CA ILE A 139 17.16 -4.18 -2.78
C ILE A 139 16.62 -4.68 -1.43
N HIS A 140 16.15 -5.92 -1.43
CA HIS A 140 15.57 -6.57 -0.25
C HIS A 140 16.25 -7.93 -0.01
N GLY A 141 16.73 -8.15 1.21
CA GLY A 141 17.37 -9.41 1.57
C GLY A 141 16.45 -10.61 1.38
N THR A 142 15.16 -10.46 1.72
CA THR A 142 14.16 -11.51 1.56
C THR A 142 13.83 -11.85 0.10
N LEU A 143 14.19 -10.99 -0.83
CA LEU A 143 14.04 -11.20 -2.26
C LEU A 143 15.36 -11.60 -2.94
N GLY A 144 16.33 -12.11 -2.19
CA GLY A 144 17.65 -12.46 -2.74
C GLY A 144 18.46 -11.24 -3.17
N TYR A 145 18.27 -10.12 -2.48
CA TYR A 145 18.91 -8.82 -2.77
C TYR A 145 18.51 -8.25 -4.13
N LEU A 146 17.29 -8.57 -4.57
CA LEU A 146 16.68 -7.97 -5.75
C LEU A 146 15.71 -6.87 -5.33
N THR A 147 15.39 -5.99 -6.26
CA THR A 147 14.27 -5.07 -6.10
C THR A 147 12.94 -5.83 -6.29
N PRO A 148 11.82 -5.30 -5.80
CA PRO A 148 10.51 -5.90 -6.05
C PRO A 148 10.22 -6.17 -7.54
N VAL A 149 10.53 -5.20 -8.40
CA VAL A 149 10.30 -5.33 -9.84
C VAL A 149 11.18 -6.41 -10.45
N GLU A 150 12.47 -6.45 -10.09
CA GLU A 150 13.40 -7.48 -10.57
C GLU A 150 12.97 -8.88 -10.12
N PHE A 151 12.56 -9.02 -8.89
CA PHE A 151 12.09 -10.30 -8.36
C PHE A 151 10.89 -10.82 -9.14
N LYS A 152 9.94 -9.96 -9.44
CA LYS A 152 8.76 -10.32 -10.23
C LYS A 152 9.15 -10.76 -11.64
N GLN A 153 10.08 -10.06 -12.28
CA GLN A 153 10.54 -10.39 -13.64
C GLN A 153 11.23 -11.75 -13.70
N GLN A 154 12.00 -12.11 -12.67
CA GLN A 154 12.70 -13.39 -12.64
C GLN A 154 11.78 -14.58 -12.40
N THR A 155 10.61 -14.37 -11.82
CA THR A 155 9.67 -15.45 -11.49
C THR A 155 8.59 -15.65 -12.55
N LEU A 156 8.59 -14.85 -13.60
CA LEU A 156 7.62 -14.98 -14.71
C LEU A 156 8.08 -15.99 -15.77
#